data_1e7484e5e3675a76a254728c39f70268
#
_entry.id   1e7484e5e3675a76a254728c39f70268
#
_cell.length_a   1.000
_cell.length_b   1.000
_cell.length_c   1.000
_cell.angle_alpha   90.00
_cell.angle_beta   90.00
_cell.angle_gamma   90.00
#
_symmetry.space_group_name_H-M   'P 1'
#
loop_
_entity.id
_entity.type
_entity.pdbx_description
1 polymer ?
#
loop_
_entity_poly.entity_id
_entity_poly.type
_entity_poly.pdbx_seq_one_letter_code
_entity_poly.pdbx_strand_id
1 'polypeptide(L)'
;MRIIQMLPILSYGDAVGNHTITIKRLLRSMGYETEIYAAAVVPPLDGKTAKTIDRLPKLSEDDVVIYHLSTGHPLNEKFARLNCRKIVIYHNITPPGFFEKDDPFAAYVCWKGLQETKAIKDRVDYCITVSEYNKSELRRMGYKCPIDVVPILIPFKDYKKEPNAKLLQKLKAGKKKNIIFTGRVAPNKKHEDIIAAFAAYKKYYGDDVRLTLVGNYNPYDMYAARLHAYVSRLGVRDVHFTGHVKFDEILAYFKSADLFICMSEHEGFGVPLAEAMMFKVPILAYDSSAVGETLNGSGFLINDKSPEFVAGCMHRILTDQELRKSLIEKEQERLKELAPSVVADQVKKLIQGFVDGSYLKEGNK
;
A
#
# COMPACT_ATOMS: atom_id res chain seq x y z
N MET A 1 0.06 -27.49 -16.71
CA MET A 1 0.30 -26.05 -16.55
C MET A 1 0.14 -25.65 -15.09
N ARG A 2 1.14 -25.04 -14.52
CA ARG A 2 1.13 -24.50 -13.15
C ARG A 2 1.15 -22.97 -13.23
N ILE A 3 0.54 -22.28 -12.24
CA ILE A 3 0.67 -20.84 -12.08
C ILE A 3 1.43 -20.57 -10.80
N ILE A 4 2.68 -20.19 -10.91
CA ILE A 4 3.61 -19.99 -9.79
C ILE A 4 3.71 -18.49 -9.51
N GLN A 5 3.78 -18.12 -8.23
CA GLN A 5 4.05 -16.75 -7.84
C GLN A 5 5.48 -16.60 -7.32
N MET A 6 6.13 -15.49 -7.67
CA MET A 6 7.50 -15.18 -7.21
C MET A 6 7.59 -13.76 -6.71
N LEU A 7 8.38 -13.55 -5.65
CA LEU A 7 8.68 -12.22 -5.10
C LEU A 7 10.02 -12.23 -4.34
N PRO A 8 10.65 -11.06 -4.16
CA PRO A 8 11.88 -10.95 -3.39
C PRO A 8 11.73 -11.39 -1.92
N ILE A 9 10.78 -10.79 -1.21
CA ILE A 9 10.56 -11.03 0.22
C ILE A 9 9.09 -11.23 0.47
N LEU A 10 8.72 -12.32 1.12
CA LEU A 10 7.37 -12.55 1.61
C LEU A 10 7.33 -12.24 3.11
N SER A 11 6.59 -11.20 3.49
CA SER A 11 6.42 -10.76 4.88
C SER A 11 4.93 -10.68 5.22
N TYR A 12 4.60 -10.97 6.47
CA TYR A 12 3.23 -10.81 6.97
C TYR A 12 2.97 -9.35 7.30
N GLY A 13 1.81 -8.84 6.92
CA GLY A 13 1.37 -7.49 7.26
C GLY A 13 1.84 -6.40 6.29
N ASP A 14 2.58 -6.73 5.23
CA ASP A 14 2.83 -5.79 4.13
C ASP A 14 1.84 -6.00 2.96
N ALA A 15 1.62 -4.95 2.18
CA ALA A 15 0.64 -4.95 1.10
C ALA A 15 0.96 -5.99 0.01
N VAL A 16 2.23 -6.13 -0.37
CA VAL A 16 2.69 -7.05 -1.42
C VAL A 16 2.54 -8.50 -0.97
N GLY A 17 2.99 -8.81 0.26
CA GLY A 17 2.88 -10.14 0.86
C GLY A 17 1.43 -10.58 1.00
N ASN A 18 0.57 -9.72 1.54
CA ASN A 18 -0.86 -9.99 1.70
C ASN A 18 -1.56 -10.20 0.35
N HIS A 19 -1.23 -9.38 -0.65
CA HIS A 19 -1.75 -9.52 -2.01
C HIS A 19 -1.32 -10.85 -2.63
N THR A 20 -0.03 -11.22 -2.53
CA THR A 20 0.51 -12.50 -3.04
C THR A 20 -0.21 -13.69 -2.43
N ILE A 21 -0.40 -13.71 -1.10
CA ILE A 21 -1.12 -14.77 -0.39
C ILE A 21 -2.58 -14.85 -0.83
N THR A 22 -3.22 -13.70 -1.03
CA THR A 22 -4.63 -13.64 -1.46
C THR A 22 -4.79 -14.15 -2.89
N ILE A 23 -3.88 -13.79 -3.80
CA ILE A 23 -3.84 -14.32 -5.17
C ILE A 23 -3.59 -15.84 -5.17
N LYS A 24 -2.72 -16.38 -4.29
CA LYS A 24 -2.54 -17.83 -4.18
C LYS A 24 -3.86 -18.54 -3.85
N ARG A 25 -4.65 -17.99 -2.92
CA ARG A 25 -5.97 -18.55 -2.57
C ARG A 25 -6.93 -18.47 -3.76
N LEU A 26 -6.92 -17.36 -4.48
CA LEU A 26 -7.74 -17.15 -5.67
C LEU A 26 -7.40 -18.17 -6.76
N LEU A 27 -6.12 -18.34 -7.11
CA LEU A 27 -5.66 -19.30 -8.11
C LEU A 27 -6.06 -20.74 -7.76
N ARG A 28 -5.95 -21.12 -6.49
CA ARG A 28 -6.43 -22.42 -6.00
C ARG A 28 -7.95 -22.59 -6.20
N SER A 29 -8.73 -21.54 -5.94
CA SER A 29 -10.18 -21.58 -6.16
C SER A 29 -10.57 -21.68 -7.64
N MET A 30 -9.67 -21.29 -8.55
CA MET A 30 -9.81 -21.46 -10.01
C MET A 30 -9.35 -22.86 -10.49
N GLY A 31 -8.86 -23.72 -9.60
CA GLY A 31 -8.38 -25.07 -9.94
C GLY A 31 -6.93 -25.15 -10.39
N TYR A 32 -6.15 -24.08 -10.30
CA TYR A 32 -4.75 -24.10 -10.69
C TYR A 32 -3.85 -24.72 -9.60
N GLU A 33 -2.88 -25.53 -10.03
CA GLU A 33 -1.73 -25.87 -9.20
C GLU A 33 -0.87 -24.61 -9.03
N THR A 34 -0.72 -24.15 -7.78
CA THR A 34 -0.03 -22.89 -7.48
C THR A 34 0.78 -22.94 -6.19
N GLU A 35 1.93 -22.30 -6.22
CA GLU A 35 2.81 -22.12 -5.06
C GLU A 35 3.49 -20.75 -5.12
N ILE A 36 3.93 -20.27 -3.94
CA ILE A 36 4.71 -19.02 -3.81
C ILE A 36 6.18 -19.39 -3.58
N TYR A 37 7.07 -18.73 -4.32
CA TYR A 37 8.52 -18.84 -4.14
C TYR A 37 9.10 -17.45 -3.85
N ALA A 38 9.82 -17.32 -2.74
CA ALA A 38 10.43 -16.05 -2.33
C ALA A 38 11.94 -16.23 -2.08
N ALA A 39 12.72 -15.16 -2.29
CA ALA A 39 14.13 -15.19 -1.90
C ALA A 39 14.27 -15.23 -0.37
N ALA A 40 13.37 -14.54 0.34
CA ALA A 40 13.26 -14.65 1.79
C ALA A 40 11.79 -14.77 2.22
N VAL A 41 11.53 -15.63 3.20
CA VAL A 41 10.22 -15.77 3.88
C VAL A 41 10.42 -15.36 5.33
N VAL A 42 9.74 -14.26 5.72
CA VAL A 42 9.92 -13.65 7.06
C VAL A 42 8.96 -14.29 8.07
N PRO A 43 9.43 -14.72 9.25
CA PRO A 43 8.55 -15.19 10.31
C PRO A 43 7.44 -14.17 10.66
N PRO A 44 6.23 -14.59 11.06
CA PRO A 44 5.83 -15.97 11.40
C PRO A 44 5.37 -16.83 10.20
N LEU A 45 5.60 -16.38 8.96
CA LEU A 45 5.27 -17.17 7.78
C LEU A 45 6.18 -18.40 7.70
N ASP A 46 5.58 -19.53 7.37
CA ASP A 46 6.26 -20.85 7.32
C ASP A 46 6.33 -21.40 5.89
N GLY A 47 7.03 -22.53 5.76
CA GLY A 47 7.17 -23.23 4.49
C GLY A 47 5.86 -23.80 3.90
N LYS A 48 4.74 -23.76 4.63
CA LYS A 48 3.40 -24.09 4.12
C LYS A 48 2.80 -22.93 3.34
N THR A 49 3.15 -21.70 3.73
CA THR A 49 2.69 -20.48 3.05
C THR A 49 3.46 -20.22 1.76
N ALA A 50 4.79 -20.35 1.81
CA ALA A 50 5.68 -20.16 0.68
C ALA A 50 6.94 -21.01 0.82
N LYS A 51 7.61 -21.25 -0.30
CA LYS A 51 8.91 -21.92 -0.39
C LYS A 51 10.00 -20.92 -0.72
N THR A 52 11.23 -21.25 -0.37
CA THR A 52 12.40 -20.48 -0.79
C THR A 52 12.71 -20.71 -2.26
N ILE A 53 13.32 -19.73 -2.92
CA ILE A 53 13.55 -19.73 -4.37
C ILE A 53 14.50 -20.84 -4.87
N ASP A 54 15.33 -21.39 -3.99
CA ASP A 54 16.18 -22.57 -4.27
C ASP A 54 15.37 -23.83 -4.55
N ARG A 55 14.11 -23.89 -4.06
CA ARG A 55 13.18 -24.99 -4.26
C ARG A 55 12.27 -24.79 -5.49
N LEU A 56 12.52 -23.79 -6.32
CA LEU A 56 11.75 -23.56 -7.55
C LEU A 56 11.95 -24.78 -8.47
N PRO A 57 10.87 -25.48 -8.88
CA PRO A 57 10.98 -26.62 -9.78
C PRO A 57 11.39 -26.16 -11.19
N LYS A 58 11.85 -27.12 -12.00
CA LYS A 58 12.01 -26.88 -13.43
C LYS A 58 10.64 -26.53 -14.02
N LEU A 59 10.58 -25.42 -14.73
CA LEU A 59 9.39 -24.92 -15.39
C LEU A 59 9.35 -25.38 -16.85
N SER A 60 8.14 -25.57 -17.39
CA SER A 60 7.87 -25.76 -18.81
C SER A 60 7.45 -24.44 -19.46
N GLU A 61 7.47 -24.40 -20.77
CA GLU A 61 7.00 -23.25 -21.56
C GLU A 61 5.51 -22.93 -21.33
N ASP A 62 4.70 -23.95 -20.98
CA ASP A 62 3.29 -23.79 -20.67
C ASP A 62 3.02 -23.27 -19.25
N ASP A 63 4.00 -23.34 -18.34
CA ASP A 63 3.84 -22.83 -16.99
C ASP A 63 3.79 -21.29 -17.00
N VAL A 64 3.05 -20.71 -16.05
CA VAL A 64 2.94 -19.27 -15.88
C VAL A 64 3.63 -18.86 -14.58
N VAL A 65 4.48 -17.84 -14.64
CA VAL A 65 5.04 -17.20 -13.45
C VAL A 65 4.48 -15.79 -13.31
N ILE A 66 3.81 -15.54 -12.18
CA ILE A 66 3.38 -14.22 -11.74
C ILE A 66 4.46 -13.67 -10.82
N TYR A 67 5.13 -12.60 -11.23
CA TYR A 67 6.19 -11.95 -10.47
C TYR A 67 5.69 -10.66 -9.84
N HIS A 68 5.77 -10.57 -8.49
CA HIS A 68 5.42 -9.36 -7.75
C HIS A 68 6.63 -8.43 -7.68
N LEU A 69 6.67 -7.47 -8.58
CA LEU A 69 7.76 -6.50 -8.74
C LEU A 69 7.52 -5.27 -7.86
N SER A 70 8.37 -5.05 -6.87
CA SER A 70 8.20 -3.98 -5.86
C SER A 70 9.50 -3.36 -5.37
N THR A 71 10.68 -3.89 -5.78
CA THR A 71 11.99 -3.44 -5.28
C THR A 71 13.12 -3.92 -6.18
N GLY A 72 14.31 -3.36 -6.02
CA GLY A 72 15.55 -3.88 -6.62
C GLY A 72 15.99 -5.17 -5.94
N HIS A 73 16.18 -6.23 -6.75
CA HIS A 73 16.61 -7.53 -6.24
C HIS A 73 17.11 -8.42 -7.37
N PRO A 74 18.18 -9.25 -7.19
CA PRO A 74 18.68 -10.16 -8.22
C PRO A 74 17.64 -11.11 -8.81
N LEU A 75 16.54 -11.34 -8.09
CA LEU A 75 15.42 -12.15 -8.53
C LEU A 75 14.69 -11.55 -9.75
N ASN A 76 14.75 -10.22 -9.96
CA ASN A 76 14.17 -9.53 -11.11
C ASN A 76 14.77 -10.07 -12.42
N GLU A 77 16.09 -10.18 -12.47
CA GLU A 77 16.80 -10.73 -13.63
C GLU A 77 16.60 -12.24 -13.75
N LYS A 78 16.63 -12.98 -12.64
CA LYS A 78 16.38 -14.42 -12.63
C LYS A 78 15.01 -14.74 -13.21
N PHE A 79 13.96 -14.01 -12.81
CA PHE A 79 12.61 -14.13 -13.35
C PHE A 79 12.58 -13.90 -14.87
N ALA A 80 13.23 -12.85 -15.35
CA ALA A 80 13.23 -12.52 -16.77
C ALA A 80 13.89 -13.61 -17.66
N ARG A 81 14.79 -14.41 -17.09
CA ARG A 81 15.50 -15.52 -17.78
C ARG A 81 14.75 -16.85 -17.75
N LEU A 82 13.63 -16.95 -17.04
CA LEU A 82 12.87 -18.20 -17.00
C LEU A 82 12.27 -18.53 -18.37
N ASN A 83 12.30 -19.81 -18.76
CA ASN A 83 11.66 -20.27 -19.98
C ASN A 83 10.22 -20.73 -19.68
N CYS A 84 9.31 -19.74 -19.53
CA CYS A 84 7.90 -19.93 -19.22
C CYS A 84 7.15 -18.65 -19.61
N ARG A 85 5.82 -18.66 -19.52
CA ARG A 85 5.00 -17.48 -19.70
C ARG A 85 5.06 -16.58 -18.46
N LYS A 86 5.13 -15.24 -18.65
CA LYS A 86 5.47 -14.28 -17.60
C LYS A 86 4.43 -13.19 -17.44
N ILE A 87 3.89 -13.08 -16.22
CA ILE A 87 3.07 -11.94 -15.79
C ILE A 87 3.86 -11.17 -14.74
N VAL A 88 3.93 -9.86 -14.86
CA VAL A 88 4.40 -8.96 -13.80
C VAL A 88 3.20 -8.30 -13.13
N ILE A 89 3.11 -8.39 -11.80
CA ILE A 89 2.27 -7.50 -11.00
C ILE A 89 3.19 -6.42 -10.43
N TYR A 90 3.03 -5.20 -10.93
CA TYR A 90 3.86 -4.07 -10.53
C TYR A 90 3.23 -3.32 -9.36
N HIS A 91 3.90 -3.37 -8.20
CA HIS A 91 3.46 -2.78 -6.94
C HIS A 91 4.00 -1.38 -6.68
N ASN A 92 4.71 -0.81 -7.65
CA ASN A 92 5.44 0.44 -7.56
C ASN A 92 6.82 0.32 -6.88
N ILE A 93 7.75 1.17 -7.31
CA ILE A 93 9.05 1.37 -6.69
C ILE A 93 9.20 2.86 -6.38
N THR A 94 9.37 3.20 -5.12
CA THR A 94 9.51 4.60 -4.69
C THR A 94 10.72 5.25 -5.35
N PRO A 95 10.62 6.46 -5.91
CA PRO A 95 11.77 7.17 -6.48
C PRO A 95 12.90 7.32 -5.45
N PRO A 96 14.17 7.07 -5.85
CA PRO A 96 15.31 7.07 -4.93
C PRO A 96 15.53 8.41 -4.22
N GLY A 97 15.20 9.53 -4.85
CA GLY A 97 15.36 10.87 -4.29
C GLY A 97 14.67 11.08 -2.94
N PHE A 98 13.62 10.31 -2.63
CA PHE A 98 13.01 10.37 -1.30
C PHE A 98 13.93 9.88 -0.19
N PHE A 99 14.87 8.96 -0.50
CA PHE A 99 15.70 8.29 0.49
C PHE A 99 17.13 8.81 0.54
N GLU A 100 17.61 9.53 -0.48
CA GLU A 100 19.02 9.92 -0.61
C GLU A 100 19.61 10.58 0.63
N LYS A 101 18.82 11.39 1.33
CA LYS A 101 19.25 12.11 2.52
C LYS A 101 19.29 11.24 3.78
N ASP A 102 18.30 10.36 3.94
CA ASP A 102 18.02 9.70 5.22
C ASP A 102 18.39 8.20 5.21
N ASP A 103 18.41 7.57 4.03
CA ASP A 103 18.73 6.15 3.84
C ASP A 103 19.34 5.91 2.43
N PRO A 104 20.64 6.17 2.23
CA PRO A 104 21.31 5.97 0.94
C PRO A 104 21.24 4.53 0.43
N PHE A 105 21.16 3.54 1.34
CA PHE A 105 20.99 2.15 0.92
C PHE A 105 19.60 1.90 0.31
N ALA A 106 18.55 2.38 0.93
CA ALA A 106 17.21 2.32 0.35
C ALA A 106 17.13 3.09 -0.96
N ALA A 107 17.79 4.27 -1.07
CA ALA A 107 17.89 5.01 -2.32
C ALA A 107 18.54 4.17 -3.43
N TYR A 108 19.67 3.52 -3.12
CA TYR A 108 20.34 2.62 -4.06
C TYR A 108 19.46 1.43 -4.48
N VAL A 109 18.77 0.78 -3.54
CA VAL A 109 17.88 -0.35 -3.82
C VAL A 109 16.71 0.09 -4.72
N CYS A 110 16.12 1.24 -4.46
CA CYS A 110 15.05 1.80 -5.29
C CYS A 110 15.56 2.16 -6.70
N TRP A 111 16.70 2.85 -6.80
CA TRP A 111 17.33 3.16 -8.08
C TRP A 111 17.61 1.89 -8.90
N LYS A 112 18.25 0.91 -8.27
CA LYS A 112 18.53 -0.38 -8.89
C LYS A 112 17.26 -1.07 -9.36
N GLY A 113 16.20 -1.06 -8.53
CA GLY A 113 14.90 -1.64 -8.86
C GLY A 113 14.28 -1.01 -10.11
N LEU A 114 14.35 0.32 -10.25
CA LEU A 114 13.88 1.01 -11.44
C LEU A 114 14.69 0.64 -12.70
N GLN A 115 16.04 0.51 -12.58
CA GLN A 115 16.89 0.07 -13.69
C GLN A 115 16.56 -1.39 -14.09
N GLU A 116 16.44 -2.29 -13.11
CA GLU A 116 16.09 -3.68 -13.36
C GLU A 116 14.69 -3.82 -13.98
N THR A 117 13.70 -3.04 -13.49
CA THR A 117 12.35 -2.98 -14.08
C THR A 117 12.41 -2.60 -15.55
N LYS A 118 13.17 -1.56 -15.89
CA LYS A 118 13.36 -1.13 -17.28
C LYS A 118 14.08 -2.19 -18.13
N ALA A 119 15.06 -2.88 -17.56
CA ALA A 119 15.86 -3.89 -18.26
C ALA A 119 15.06 -5.13 -18.67
N ILE A 120 14.04 -5.50 -17.92
CA ILE A 120 13.25 -6.71 -18.18
C ILE A 120 12.02 -6.48 -19.07
N LYS A 121 11.76 -5.26 -19.52
CA LYS A 121 10.53 -4.84 -20.22
C LYS A 121 10.18 -5.67 -21.46
N ASP A 122 11.17 -6.15 -22.20
CA ASP A 122 10.99 -6.92 -23.45
C ASP A 122 10.93 -8.46 -23.18
N ARG A 123 10.96 -8.86 -21.91
CA ARG A 123 10.93 -10.27 -21.47
C ARG A 123 9.70 -10.61 -20.64
N VAL A 124 8.70 -9.77 -20.67
CA VAL A 124 7.43 -9.92 -19.94
C VAL A 124 6.31 -9.98 -20.96
N ASP A 125 5.43 -10.98 -20.82
CA ASP A 125 4.35 -11.19 -21.77
C ASP A 125 3.10 -10.35 -21.43
N TYR A 126 2.93 -10.05 -20.13
CA TYR A 126 1.75 -9.33 -19.64
C TYR A 126 2.03 -8.63 -18.30
N CYS A 127 1.44 -7.46 -18.10
CA CYS A 127 1.54 -6.73 -16.84
C CYS A 127 0.16 -6.47 -16.22
N ILE A 128 0.10 -6.56 -14.90
CA ILE A 128 -0.98 -6.04 -14.06
C ILE A 128 -0.39 -4.94 -13.20
N THR A 129 -1.00 -3.77 -13.17
CA THR A 129 -0.61 -2.66 -12.30
C THR A 129 -1.74 -2.36 -11.32
N VAL A 130 -1.38 -1.83 -10.15
CA VAL A 130 -2.36 -1.58 -9.09
C VAL A 130 -3.01 -0.20 -9.17
N SER A 131 -2.59 0.61 -10.17
CA SER A 131 -3.13 1.95 -10.48
C SER A 131 -2.76 2.36 -11.91
N GLU A 132 -3.50 3.32 -12.49
CA GLU A 132 -3.15 3.95 -13.77
C GLU A 132 -1.82 4.72 -13.65
N TYR A 133 -1.55 5.30 -12.47
CA TYR A 133 -0.23 5.88 -12.18
C TYR A 133 0.90 4.88 -12.43
N ASN A 134 0.81 3.68 -11.88
CA ASN A 134 1.80 2.61 -12.07
C ASN A 134 1.88 2.13 -13.52
N LYS A 135 0.73 2.05 -14.23
CA LYS A 135 0.68 1.74 -15.66
C LYS A 135 1.44 2.78 -16.48
N SER A 136 1.24 4.05 -16.16
CA SER A 136 1.96 5.14 -16.82
C SER A 136 3.47 5.07 -16.60
N GLU A 137 3.93 4.62 -15.43
CA GLU A 137 5.35 4.41 -15.15
C GLU A 137 5.94 3.30 -16.03
N LEU A 138 5.28 2.13 -16.12
CA LEU A 138 5.75 1.04 -16.98
C LEU A 138 5.76 1.46 -18.46
N ARG A 139 4.74 2.20 -18.92
CA ARG A 139 4.72 2.75 -20.29
C ARG A 139 5.88 3.69 -20.55
N ARG A 140 6.20 4.59 -19.62
CA ARG A 140 7.39 5.48 -19.69
C ARG A 140 8.71 4.71 -19.69
N MET A 141 8.77 3.55 -19.01
CA MET A 141 9.92 2.65 -19.05
C MET A 141 10.04 1.87 -20.36
N GLY A 142 9.03 1.94 -21.24
CA GLY A 142 9.04 1.33 -22.58
C GLY A 142 8.45 -0.07 -22.65
N TYR A 143 7.62 -0.49 -21.68
CA TYR A 143 6.86 -1.74 -21.77
C TYR A 143 5.84 -1.69 -22.92
N LYS A 144 5.89 -2.67 -23.82
CA LYS A 144 5.02 -2.79 -25.00
C LYS A 144 3.95 -3.87 -24.83
N CYS A 145 4.16 -4.82 -23.92
CA CYS A 145 3.15 -5.85 -23.63
C CYS A 145 1.84 -5.24 -23.15
N PRO A 146 0.71 -5.96 -23.18
CA PRO A 146 -0.54 -5.51 -22.60
C PRO A 146 -0.37 -5.23 -21.10
N ILE A 147 -1.00 -4.13 -20.63
CA ILE A 147 -0.96 -3.71 -19.23
C ILE A 147 -2.39 -3.36 -18.81
N ASP A 148 -2.93 -4.13 -17.87
CA ASP A 148 -4.21 -3.84 -17.25
C ASP A 148 -4.04 -3.34 -15.83
N VAL A 149 -5.04 -2.57 -15.37
CA VAL A 149 -5.07 -2.00 -14.03
C VAL A 149 -6.09 -2.74 -13.20
N VAL A 150 -5.65 -3.30 -12.08
CA VAL A 150 -6.52 -3.92 -11.08
C VAL A 150 -6.06 -3.52 -9.68
N PRO A 151 -6.94 -2.96 -8.87
CA PRO A 151 -6.62 -2.60 -7.48
C PRO A 151 -6.04 -3.77 -6.68
N ILE A 152 -5.35 -3.46 -5.60
CA ILE A 152 -4.85 -4.50 -4.68
C ILE A 152 -6.03 -5.27 -4.09
N LEU A 153 -5.98 -6.59 -4.19
CA LEU A 153 -6.98 -7.48 -3.59
C LEU A 153 -6.79 -7.55 -2.07
N ILE A 154 -7.57 -6.74 -1.34
CA ILE A 154 -7.50 -6.61 0.11
C ILE A 154 -8.47 -7.61 0.76
N PRO A 155 -8.02 -8.41 1.74
CA PRO A 155 -8.88 -9.39 2.42
C PRO A 155 -9.79 -8.74 3.49
N PHE A 156 -10.88 -8.08 3.08
CA PHE A 156 -11.78 -7.34 3.99
C PHE A 156 -12.28 -8.13 5.20
N LYS A 157 -12.38 -9.47 5.09
CA LYS A 157 -12.80 -10.29 6.24
C LYS A 157 -11.78 -10.26 7.40
N ASP A 158 -10.52 -10.00 7.16
CA ASP A 158 -9.52 -9.91 8.22
C ASP A 158 -9.75 -8.67 9.09
N TYR A 159 -10.27 -7.60 8.52
CA TYR A 159 -10.60 -6.35 9.22
C TYR A 159 -11.90 -6.42 10.07
N LYS A 160 -12.65 -7.51 9.93
CA LYS A 160 -13.84 -7.80 10.79
C LYS A 160 -13.49 -8.52 12.09
N LYS A 161 -12.21 -8.88 12.28
CA LYS A 161 -11.73 -9.50 13.54
C LYS A 161 -11.85 -8.55 14.72
N GLU A 162 -11.82 -9.11 15.93
CA GLU A 162 -11.91 -8.30 17.13
C GLU A 162 -10.64 -7.47 17.34
N PRO A 163 -10.77 -6.17 17.64
CA PRO A 163 -9.65 -5.30 17.97
C PRO A 163 -9.10 -5.60 19.35
N ASN A 164 -7.90 -5.14 19.64
CA ASN A 164 -7.36 -5.14 20.99
C ASN A 164 -8.23 -4.31 21.92
N ALA A 165 -8.99 -5.00 22.77
CA ALA A 165 -10.03 -4.38 23.61
C ALA A 165 -9.45 -3.36 24.62
N LYS A 166 -8.30 -3.69 25.25
CA LYS A 166 -7.62 -2.80 26.21
C LYS A 166 -7.15 -1.51 25.55
N LEU A 167 -6.53 -1.62 24.37
CA LEU A 167 -6.08 -0.45 23.62
C LEU A 167 -7.27 0.39 23.15
N LEU A 168 -8.31 -0.24 22.60
CA LEU A 168 -9.50 0.46 22.16
C LEU A 168 -10.19 1.22 23.30
N GLN A 169 -10.31 0.60 24.48
CA GLN A 169 -10.84 1.25 25.67
C GLN A 169 -9.99 2.46 26.07
N LYS A 170 -8.65 2.32 26.10
CA LYS A 170 -7.72 3.42 26.40
C LYS A 170 -7.85 4.58 25.40
N LEU A 171 -7.97 4.27 24.11
CA LEU A 171 -8.12 5.27 23.06
C LEU A 171 -9.44 6.04 23.14
N LYS A 172 -10.52 5.36 23.57
CA LYS A 172 -11.86 5.96 23.72
C LYS A 172 -12.12 6.61 25.09
N ALA A 173 -11.34 6.28 26.11
CA ALA A 173 -11.54 6.82 27.47
C ALA A 173 -11.25 8.33 27.58
N GLY A 174 -10.51 8.92 26.64
CA GLY A 174 -10.22 10.35 26.60
C GLY A 174 -11.26 11.14 25.81
N LYS A 175 -11.37 12.45 26.11
CA LYS A 175 -12.22 13.37 25.30
C LYS A 175 -11.56 13.78 23.97
N LYS A 176 -10.29 13.40 23.73
CA LYS A 176 -9.54 13.84 22.56
C LYS A 176 -9.98 13.12 21.29
N LYS A 177 -10.08 13.87 20.19
CA LYS A 177 -10.26 13.33 18.85
C LYS A 177 -8.98 12.63 18.38
N ASN A 178 -9.13 11.45 17.82
CA ASN A 178 -8.02 10.62 17.36
C ASN A 178 -7.77 10.85 15.86
N ILE A 179 -6.65 11.47 15.54
CA ILE A 179 -6.15 11.64 14.18
C ILE A 179 -5.10 10.56 13.96
N ILE A 180 -5.24 9.76 12.92
CA ILE A 180 -4.30 8.68 12.64
C ILE A 180 -3.72 8.75 11.23
N PHE A 181 -2.50 8.24 11.10
CA PHE A 181 -1.91 7.77 9.86
C PHE A 181 -1.44 6.33 10.08
N THR A 182 -1.60 5.46 9.08
CA THR A 182 -1.05 4.10 9.10
C THR A 182 -0.10 3.88 7.94
N GLY A 183 1.05 3.30 8.21
CA GLY A 183 2.07 3.01 7.22
C GLY A 183 3.47 3.08 7.80
N ARG A 184 4.44 2.49 7.11
CA ARG A 184 5.84 2.57 7.50
C ARG A 184 6.29 4.03 7.60
N VAL A 185 7.04 4.38 8.63
CA VAL A 185 7.66 5.70 8.75
C VAL A 185 8.79 5.79 7.70
N ALA A 186 8.51 6.51 6.63
CA ALA A 186 9.41 6.64 5.48
C ALA A 186 9.26 8.02 4.82
N PRO A 187 10.33 8.58 4.20
CA PRO A 187 10.35 9.95 3.70
C PRO A 187 9.24 10.28 2.66
N ASN A 188 8.87 9.32 1.82
CA ASN A 188 7.80 9.50 0.84
C ASN A 188 6.40 9.64 1.47
N LYS A 189 6.23 9.29 2.74
CA LYS A 189 4.97 9.41 3.49
C LYS A 189 4.78 10.78 4.14
N LYS A 190 5.83 11.60 4.18
CA LYS A 190 5.77 12.99 4.64
C LYS A 190 5.14 13.16 6.02
N HIS A 191 5.64 12.38 6.99
CA HIS A 191 5.20 12.50 8.38
C HIS A 191 5.45 13.90 8.96
N GLU A 192 6.49 14.60 8.49
CA GLU A 192 6.77 15.98 8.85
C GLU A 192 5.60 16.93 8.53
N ASP A 193 4.93 16.75 7.38
CA ASP A 193 3.79 17.59 6.99
C ASP A 193 2.58 17.32 7.88
N ILE A 194 2.36 16.05 8.25
CA ILE A 194 1.30 15.66 9.20
C ILE A 194 1.57 16.29 10.57
N ILE A 195 2.80 16.22 11.06
CA ILE A 195 3.21 16.77 12.36
C ILE A 195 3.08 18.29 12.35
N ALA A 196 3.49 18.96 11.28
CA ALA A 196 3.38 20.42 11.14
C ALA A 196 1.92 20.86 11.14
N ALA A 197 1.06 20.19 10.38
CA ALA A 197 -0.37 20.46 10.35
C ALA A 197 -1.03 20.21 11.72
N PHE A 198 -0.64 19.15 12.42
CA PHE A 198 -1.12 18.86 13.76
C PHE A 198 -0.69 19.93 14.79
N ALA A 199 0.55 20.43 14.69
CA ALA A 199 1.03 21.52 15.54
C ALA A 199 0.25 22.83 15.27
N ALA A 200 0.01 23.15 13.99
CA ALA A 200 -0.83 24.29 13.60
C ALA A 200 -2.28 24.11 14.10
N TYR A 201 -2.85 22.90 14.01
CA TYR A 201 -4.18 22.62 14.56
C TYR A 201 -4.25 22.94 16.06
N LYS A 202 -3.32 22.44 16.84
CA LYS A 202 -3.28 22.71 18.29
C LYS A 202 -3.13 24.19 18.62
N LYS A 203 -2.37 24.92 17.82
CA LYS A 203 -2.18 26.37 17.98
C LYS A 203 -3.45 27.17 17.72
N TYR A 204 -4.23 26.81 16.69
CA TYR A 204 -5.35 27.64 16.20
C TYR A 204 -6.72 27.15 16.63
N TYR A 205 -6.88 25.83 16.89
CA TYR A 205 -8.19 25.20 17.11
C TYR A 205 -8.35 24.50 18.46
N GLY A 206 -7.23 24.25 19.17
CA GLY A 206 -7.26 23.71 20.54
C GLY A 206 -6.58 22.36 20.71
N ASP A 207 -6.56 21.92 21.98
CA ASP A 207 -5.77 20.77 22.45
C ASP A 207 -6.54 19.42 22.50
N ASP A 208 -7.80 19.42 22.12
CA ASP A 208 -8.67 18.23 22.21
C ASP A 208 -8.45 17.20 21.09
N VAL A 209 -7.20 17.10 20.64
CA VAL A 209 -6.77 16.17 19.59
C VAL A 209 -5.53 15.39 19.99
N ARG A 210 -5.37 14.22 19.39
CA ARG A 210 -4.19 13.37 19.50
C ARG A 210 -3.84 12.84 18.13
N LEU A 211 -2.57 12.88 17.76
CA LEU A 211 -2.01 12.30 16.55
C LEU A 211 -1.33 10.98 16.87
N THR A 212 -1.69 9.92 16.17
CA THR A 212 -1.03 8.63 16.25
C THR A 212 -0.53 8.20 14.88
N LEU A 213 0.80 8.07 14.77
CA LEU A 213 1.49 7.58 13.58
C LEU A 213 1.76 6.08 13.78
N VAL A 214 0.88 5.27 13.17
CA VAL A 214 0.87 3.81 13.36
C VAL A 214 1.70 3.16 12.27
N GLY A 215 2.85 2.61 12.65
CA GLY A 215 3.69 1.92 11.69
C GLY A 215 5.11 1.65 12.14
N ASN A 216 5.70 0.67 11.49
CA ASN A 216 7.07 0.26 11.82
C ASN A 216 8.08 1.31 11.40
N TYR A 217 9.10 1.50 12.23
CA TYR A 217 10.31 2.23 11.92
C TYR A 217 11.49 1.66 12.73
N ASN A 218 12.69 1.90 12.25
CA ASN A 218 13.88 1.63 13.01
C ASN A 218 14.20 2.90 13.85
N PRO A 219 14.31 2.81 15.20
CA PRO A 219 14.64 3.95 16.05
C PRO A 219 15.99 4.62 15.70
N TYR A 220 16.90 3.88 15.06
CA TYR A 220 18.20 4.38 14.61
C TYR A 220 18.14 4.96 13.18
N ASP A 221 16.99 4.95 12.53
CA ASP A 221 16.77 5.55 11.21
C ASP A 221 16.87 7.07 11.33
N MET A 222 17.66 7.70 10.44
CA MET A 222 17.89 9.15 10.43
C MET A 222 16.57 9.91 10.23
N TYR A 223 15.68 9.41 9.39
CA TYR A 223 14.38 10.04 9.18
C TYR A 223 13.52 10.03 10.45
N ALA A 224 13.44 8.89 11.14
CA ALA A 224 12.70 8.78 12.40
C ALA A 224 13.29 9.71 13.49
N ALA A 225 14.61 9.71 13.64
CA ALA A 225 15.29 10.60 14.58
C ALA A 225 15.01 12.08 14.29
N ARG A 226 14.99 12.46 13.00
CA ARG A 226 14.65 13.81 12.55
C ARG A 226 13.20 14.19 12.87
N LEU A 227 12.27 13.25 12.73
CA LEU A 227 10.86 13.47 13.07
C LEU A 227 10.68 13.68 14.59
N HIS A 228 11.34 12.88 15.44
CA HIS A 228 11.32 13.08 16.89
C HIS A 228 11.90 14.44 17.31
N ALA A 229 13.04 14.82 16.71
CA ALA A 229 13.61 16.15 16.91
C ALA A 229 12.67 17.27 16.44
N TYR A 230 11.94 17.05 15.35
CA TYR A 230 10.97 18.00 14.81
C TYR A 230 9.78 18.21 15.77
N VAL A 231 9.20 17.12 16.29
CA VAL A 231 8.14 17.18 17.33
C VAL A 231 8.63 17.99 18.54
N SER A 232 9.84 17.70 19.03
CA SER A 232 10.45 18.41 20.17
C SER A 232 10.64 19.90 19.88
N ARG A 233 11.15 20.26 18.70
CA ARG A 233 11.36 21.64 18.27
C ARG A 233 10.06 22.45 18.16
N LEU A 234 8.98 21.80 17.69
CA LEU A 234 7.65 22.41 17.64
C LEU A 234 7.00 22.53 19.02
N GLY A 235 7.53 21.87 20.05
CA GLY A 235 6.96 21.84 21.39
C GLY A 235 5.56 21.22 21.43
N VAL A 236 5.19 20.42 20.41
CA VAL A 236 3.86 19.86 20.30
C VAL A 236 3.72 18.58 21.11
N ARG A 237 2.67 18.48 21.93
CA ARG A 237 2.33 17.30 22.74
C ARG A 237 1.32 16.42 22.00
N ASP A 238 1.12 15.19 22.48
CA ASP A 238 0.13 14.23 21.98
C ASP A 238 0.40 13.72 20.55
N VAL A 239 1.68 13.68 20.16
CA VAL A 239 2.16 12.98 18.94
C VAL A 239 2.76 11.64 19.38
N HIS A 240 2.20 10.55 18.89
CA HIS A 240 2.60 9.20 19.26
C HIS A 240 3.07 8.41 18.04
N PHE A 241 4.31 7.90 18.09
CA PHE A 241 4.84 6.92 17.14
C PHE A 241 4.69 5.54 17.78
N THR A 242 3.94 4.64 17.14
CA THR A 242 3.66 3.33 17.76
C THR A 242 4.78 2.32 17.56
N GLY A 243 5.59 2.48 16.51
CA GLY A 243 6.44 1.39 16.03
C GLY A 243 5.60 0.25 15.44
N HIS A 244 6.21 -0.94 15.39
CA HIS A 244 5.51 -2.14 14.96
C HIS A 244 4.42 -2.53 15.96
N VAL A 245 3.21 -2.71 15.47
CA VAL A 245 2.04 -3.12 16.27
C VAL A 245 1.40 -4.37 15.68
N LYS A 246 0.69 -5.12 16.51
CA LYS A 246 -0.07 -6.29 16.07
C LYS A 246 -1.30 -5.88 15.27
N PHE A 247 -1.84 -6.81 14.50
CA PHE A 247 -2.98 -6.52 13.63
C PHE A 247 -4.25 -6.13 14.41
N ASP A 248 -4.51 -6.76 15.57
CA ASP A 248 -5.61 -6.40 16.46
C ASP A 248 -5.48 -4.98 17.05
N GLU A 249 -4.24 -4.49 17.22
CA GLU A 249 -3.97 -3.11 17.63
C GLU A 249 -4.23 -2.13 16.47
N ILE A 250 -3.86 -2.50 15.22
CA ILE A 250 -4.21 -1.70 14.02
C ILE A 250 -5.73 -1.52 13.95
N LEU A 251 -6.50 -2.60 14.18
CA LEU A 251 -7.96 -2.53 14.22
C LEU A 251 -8.48 -1.59 15.32
N ALA A 252 -7.82 -1.56 16.49
CA ALA A 252 -8.19 -0.65 17.57
C ALA A 252 -7.94 0.81 17.23
N TYR A 253 -6.80 1.14 16.55
CA TYR A 253 -6.53 2.49 16.08
C TYR A 253 -7.57 2.95 15.08
N PHE A 254 -7.88 2.16 14.04
CA PHE A 254 -8.93 2.52 13.07
C PHE A 254 -10.31 2.66 13.72
N LYS A 255 -10.73 1.72 14.60
CA LYS A 255 -12.02 1.78 15.29
C LYS A 255 -12.18 2.96 16.26
N SER A 256 -11.08 3.58 16.66
CA SER A 256 -11.09 4.77 17.52
C SER A 256 -10.83 6.07 16.77
N ALA A 257 -10.51 6.02 15.49
CA ALA A 257 -10.11 7.19 14.72
C ALA A 257 -11.30 8.10 14.39
N ASP A 258 -11.07 9.39 14.48
CA ASP A 258 -11.98 10.46 14.06
C ASP A 258 -11.60 11.03 12.68
N LEU A 259 -10.33 10.92 12.31
CA LEU A 259 -9.78 11.37 11.03
C LEU A 259 -8.58 10.53 10.64
N PHE A 260 -8.54 10.11 9.37
CA PHE A 260 -7.33 9.56 8.73
C PHE A 260 -6.68 10.66 7.91
N ILE A 261 -5.37 10.92 8.13
CA ILE A 261 -4.62 11.94 7.40
C ILE A 261 -3.49 11.30 6.58
N CYS A 262 -3.40 11.60 5.29
CA CYS A 262 -2.36 11.10 4.40
C CYS A 262 -1.71 12.24 3.61
N MET A 263 -0.45 12.57 3.94
CA MET A 263 0.32 13.60 3.23
C MET A 263 1.40 12.99 2.32
N SER A 264 1.25 11.70 1.97
CA SER A 264 2.20 10.97 1.11
C SER A 264 2.41 11.68 -0.23
N GLU A 265 3.65 11.75 -0.68
CA GLU A 265 4.00 12.25 -2.02
C GLU A 265 4.20 11.12 -3.04
N HIS A 266 4.23 9.88 -2.57
CA HIS A 266 4.36 8.73 -3.45
C HIS A 266 3.67 7.50 -2.87
N GLU A 267 2.65 7.02 -3.59
CA GLU A 267 1.90 5.78 -3.34
C GLU A 267 1.69 5.03 -4.66
N GLY A 268 1.81 3.70 -4.60
CA GLY A 268 1.42 2.87 -5.74
C GLY A 268 -0.08 2.57 -5.79
N PHE A 269 -0.71 2.54 -4.60
CA PHE A 269 -2.16 2.38 -4.41
C PHE A 269 -2.62 3.12 -3.15
N GLY A 270 -1.98 2.89 -2.00
CA GLY A 270 -2.39 3.46 -0.73
C GLY A 270 -3.42 2.59 -0.01
N VAL A 271 -3.08 1.33 0.29
CA VAL A 271 -3.95 0.39 1.04
C VAL A 271 -4.57 1.02 2.29
N PRO A 272 -3.85 1.85 3.10
CA PRO A 272 -4.42 2.50 4.27
C PRO A 272 -5.63 3.41 4.00
N LEU A 273 -5.77 3.94 2.78
CA LEU A 273 -6.97 4.70 2.39
C LEU A 273 -8.20 3.79 2.34
N ALA A 274 -8.08 2.62 1.70
CA ALA A 274 -9.15 1.63 1.69
C ALA A 274 -9.45 1.08 3.10
N GLU A 275 -8.42 0.93 3.94
CA GLU A 275 -8.59 0.57 5.34
C GLU A 275 -9.41 1.62 6.11
N ALA A 276 -9.10 2.91 5.96
CA ALA A 276 -9.87 3.99 6.58
C ALA A 276 -11.35 3.97 6.13
N MET A 277 -11.61 3.76 4.82
CA MET A 277 -12.96 3.59 4.30
C MET A 277 -13.72 2.42 4.96
N MET A 278 -13.05 1.27 5.19
CA MET A 278 -13.67 0.10 5.85
C MET A 278 -14.14 0.42 7.27
N PHE A 279 -13.43 1.31 7.97
CA PHE A 279 -13.78 1.74 9.34
C PHE A 279 -14.64 3.00 9.38
N LYS A 280 -15.08 3.53 8.24
CA LYS A 280 -15.86 4.78 8.14
C LYS A 280 -15.15 5.96 8.80
N VAL A 281 -13.83 6.03 8.63
CA VAL A 281 -13.00 7.12 9.12
C VAL A 281 -12.81 8.10 7.97
N PRO A 282 -13.30 9.35 8.07
CA PRO A 282 -13.14 10.30 6.98
C PRO A 282 -11.67 10.57 6.69
N ILE A 283 -11.34 10.73 5.41
CA ILE A 283 -9.99 10.82 4.90
C ILE A 283 -9.69 12.25 4.47
N LEU A 284 -8.58 12.81 4.97
CA LEU A 284 -7.92 14.00 4.43
C LEU A 284 -6.61 13.57 3.77
N ALA A 285 -6.46 13.81 2.48
CA ALA A 285 -5.28 13.35 1.77
C ALA A 285 -4.73 14.38 0.79
N TYR A 286 -3.40 14.42 0.65
CA TYR A 286 -2.72 15.16 -0.38
C TYR A 286 -2.83 14.41 -1.72
N ASP A 287 -3.23 15.12 -2.77
CA ASP A 287 -3.39 14.56 -4.11
C ASP A 287 -2.03 14.36 -4.77
N SER A 288 -1.56 13.13 -4.76
CA SER A 288 -0.25 12.75 -5.32
C SER A 288 -0.27 11.32 -5.85
N SER A 289 0.48 11.06 -6.91
CA SER A 289 0.66 9.72 -7.48
C SER A 289 -0.67 8.95 -7.62
N ALA A 290 -0.86 7.81 -6.95
CA ALA A 290 -2.10 7.02 -7.00
C ALA A 290 -3.14 7.39 -5.93
N VAL A 291 -2.89 8.40 -5.07
CA VAL A 291 -3.82 8.75 -3.97
C VAL A 291 -5.19 9.19 -4.50
N GLY A 292 -5.21 10.15 -5.44
CA GLY A 292 -6.45 10.64 -6.05
C GLY A 292 -7.22 9.53 -6.77
N GLU A 293 -6.52 8.64 -7.48
CA GLU A 293 -7.11 7.49 -8.17
C GLU A 293 -7.71 6.47 -7.17
N THR A 294 -7.02 6.18 -6.08
CA THR A 294 -7.53 5.26 -5.07
C THR A 294 -8.79 5.81 -4.41
N LEU A 295 -8.83 7.09 -4.12
CA LEU A 295 -10.01 7.76 -3.56
C LEU A 295 -11.14 7.93 -4.60
N ASN A 296 -10.81 8.16 -5.87
CA ASN A 296 -11.76 8.29 -6.99
C ASN A 296 -12.95 9.23 -6.66
N GLY A 297 -12.65 10.45 -6.21
CA GLY A 297 -13.65 11.45 -5.85
C GLY A 297 -14.27 11.28 -4.45
N SER A 298 -13.87 10.26 -3.68
CA SER A 298 -14.15 10.14 -2.25
C SER A 298 -13.02 10.76 -1.41
N GLY A 299 -13.25 10.98 -0.12
CA GLY A 299 -12.29 11.63 0.77
C GLY A 299 -12.16 13.14 0.48
N PHE A 300 -11.39 13.82 1.29
CA PHE A 300 -11.09 15.25 1.16
C PHE A 300 -9.68 15.41 0.59
N LEU A 301 -9.59 15.60 -0.72
CA LEU A 301 -8.32 15.81 -1.42
C LEU A 301 -7.87 17.26 -1.39
N ILE A 302 -6.58 17.49 -1.16
CA ILE A 302 -5.95 18.82 -1.14
C ILE A 302 -4.68 18.83 -2.00
N ASN A 303 -4.36 20.02 -2.52
CA ASN A 303 -3.14 20.29 -3.31
C ASN A 303 -2.19 21.29 -2.62
N ASP A 304 -2.56 21.77 -1.43
CA ASP A 304 -1.75 22.66 -0.59
C ASP A 304 -1.43 21.93 0.72
N LYS A 305 -0.15 21.91 1.10
CA LYS A 305 0.37 21.30 2.32
C LYS A 305 0.78 22.33 3.36
N SER A 306 0.47 23.62 3.17
CA SER A 306 0.76 24.61 4.20
C SER A 306 0.09 24.19 5.52
N PRO A 307 0.84 24.18 6.63
CA PRO A 307 0.35 23.60 7.88
C PRO A 307 -0.96 24.20 8.37
N GLU A 308 -1.14 25.50 8.19
CA GLU A 308 -2.35 26.23 8.57
C GLU A 308 -3.55 25.84 7.72
N PHE A 309 -3.37 25.70 6.42
CA PHE A 309 -4.43 25.24 5.51
C PHE A 309 -4.87 23.83 5.84
N VAL A 310 -3.90 22.90 5.99
CA VAL A 310 -4.19 21.51 6.36
C VAL A 310 -4.90 21.44 7.71
N ALA A 311 -4.45 22.24 8.71
CA ALA A 311 -5.09 22.33 10.02
C ALA A 311 -6.55 22.82 9.92
N GLY A 312 -6.82 23.79 9.04
CA GLY A 312 -8.17 24.25 8.74
C GLY A 312 -9.06 23.16 8.15
N CYS A 313 -8.52 22.38 7.20
CA CYS A 313 -9.22 21.22 6.64
C CYS A 313 -9.51 20.15 7.71
N MET A 314 -8.52 19.84 8.56
CA MET A 314 -8.71 18.92 9.69
C MET A 314 -9.81 19.40 10.61
N HIS A 315 -9.80 20.68 10.99
CA HIS A 315 -10.81 21.28 11.86
C HIS A 315 -12.20 21.15 11.25
N ARG A 316 -12.35 21.52 9.99
CA ARG A 316 -13.62 21.42 9.28
C ARG A 316 -14.18 19.99 9.25
N ILE A 317 -13.34 19.00 8.91
CA ILE A 317 -13.77 17.59 8.90
C ILE A 317 -14.15 17.09 10.31
N LEU A 318 -13.47 17.57 11.36
CA LEU A 318 -13.71 17.13 12.74
C LEU A 318 -14.94 17.81 13.38
N THR A 319 -15.38 18.96 12.88
CA THR A 319 -16.48 19.78 13.48
C THR A 319 -17.75 19.84 12.64
N ASP A 320 -17.63 19.78 11.31
CA ASP A 320 -18.77 19.84 10.37
C ASP A 320 -19.35 18.42 10.17
N GLN A 321 -20.48 18.15 10.82
CA GLN A 321 -21.12 16.83 10.79
C GLN A 321 -21.68 16.46 9.41
N GLU A 322 -22.19 17.45 8.65
CA GLU A 322 -22.73 17.22 7.30
C GLU A 322 -21.61 16.87 6.32
N LEU A 323 -20.49 17.61 6.36
CA LEU A 323 -19.32 17.29 5.57
C LEU A 323 -18.81 15.90 5.91
N ARG A 324 -18.66 15.59 7.21
CA ARG A 324 -18.18 14.28 7.67
C ARG A 324 -19.06 13.15 7.15
N LYS A 325 -20.39 13.29 7.25
CA LYS A 325 -21.34 12.31 6.75
C LYS A 325 -21.21 12.12 5.25
N SER A 326 -21.15 13.21 4.48
CA SER A 326 -21.00 13.19 3.03
C SER A 326 -19.69 12.49 2.59
N LEU A 327 -18.56 12.75 3.27
CA LEU A 327 -17.30 12.08 2.99
C LEU A 327 -17.41 10.57 3.21
N ILE A 328 -17.92 10.15 4.37
CA ILE A 328 -18.10 8.74 4.69
C ILE A 328 -19.02 8.03 3.68
N GLU A 329 -20.11 8.66 3.26
CA GLU A 329 -21.03 8.09 2.26
C GLU A 329 -20.32 7.85 0.93
N LYS A 330 -19.57 8.82 0.41
CA LYS A 330 -18.78 8.68 -0.81
C LYS A 330 -17.69 7.60 -0.67
N GLU A 331 -17.01 7.56 0.46
CA GLU A 331 -16.00 6.55 0.77
C GLU A 331 -16.59 5.13 0.81
N GLN A 332 -17.81 4.97 1.33
CA GLN A 332 -18.52 3.69 1.33
C GLN A 332 -18.95 3.26 -0.08
N GLU A 333 -19.36 4.20 -0.97
CA GLU A 333 -19.61 3.88 -2.38
C GLU A 333 -18.31 3.44 -3.08
N ARG A 334 -17.21 4.18 -2.91
CA ARG A 334 -15.91 3.78 -3.45
C ARG A 334 -15.46 2.40 -2.96
N LEU A 335 -15.69 2.09 -1.70
CA LEU A 335 -15.33 0.80 -1.11
C LEU A 335 -16.05 -0.39 -1.77
N LYS A 336 -17.24 -0.20 -2.35
CA LYS A 336 -17.94 -1.24 -3.12
C LYS A 336 -17.18 -1.62 -4.39
N GLU A 337 -16.56 -0.65 -5.06
CA GLU A 337 -15.73 -0.89 -6.24
C GLU A 337 -14.44 -1.64 -5.89
N LEU A 338 -13.91 -1.42 -4.68
CA LEU A 338 -12.73 -2.09 -4.13
C LEU A 338 -13.07 -3.41 -3.40
N ALA A 339 -14.34 -3.84 -3.42
CA ALA A 339 -14.76 -5.04 -2.73
C ALA A 339 -13.98 -6.28 -3.22
N PRO A 340 -13.57 -7.18 -2.31
CA PRO A 340 -12.76 -8.36 -2.67
C PRO A 340 -13.37 -9.23 -3.77
N SER A 341 -14.71 -9.33 -3.85
CA SER A 341 -15.39 -10.07 -4.93
C SER A 341 -15.20 -9.40 -6.27
N VAL A 342 -15.37 -8.07 -6.34
CA VAL A 342 -15.22 -7.29 -7.58
C VAL A 342 -13.77 -7.38 -8.09
N VAL A 343 -12.80 -7.09 -7.22
CA VAL A 343 -11.38 -7.15 -7.58
C VAL A 343 -10.94 -8.59 -7.92
N ALA A 344 -11.41 -9.59 -7.17
CA ALA A 344 -11.10 -10.99 -7.46
C ALA A 344 -11.62 -11.42 -8.83
N ASP A 345 -12.82 -11.00 -9.23
CA ASP A 345 -13.39 -11.35 -10.54
C ASP A 345 -12.62 -10.65 -11.68
N GLN A 346 -12.13 -9.43 -11.48
CA GLN A 346 -11.22 -8.78 -12.42
C GLN A 346 -9.92 -9.58 -12.57
N VAL A 347 -9.25 -9.94 -11.45
CA VAL A 347 -8.02 -10.76 -11.49
C VAL A 347 -8.26 -12.10 -12.17
N LYS A 348 -9.38 -12.78 -11.87
CA LYS A 348 -9.72 -14.06 -12.53
C LYS A 348 -9.83 -13.91 -14.05
N LYS A 349 -10.59 -12.89 -14.50
CA LYS A 349 -10.78 -12.61 -15.93
C LYS A 349 -9.45 -12.40 -16.63
N LEU A 350 -8.56 -11.59 -16.06
CA LEU A 350 -7.25 -11.31 -16.65
C LEU A 350 -6.36 -12.55 -16.70
N ILE A 351 -6.31 -13.33 -15.62
CA ILE A 351 -5.51 -14.56 -15.59
C ILE A 351 -6.06 -15.60 -16.59
N GLN A 352 -7.36 -15.79 -16.66
CA GLN A 352 -7.99 -16.67 -17.66
C GLN A 352 -7.67 -16.21 -19.07
N GLY A 353 -7.88 -14.92 -19.37
CA GLY A 353 -7.57 -14.33 -20.67
C GLY A 353 -6.10 -14.50 -21.05
N PHE A 354 -5.18 -14.38 -20.09
CA PHE A 354 -3.76 -14.65 -20.32
C PHE A 354 -3.51 -16.14 -20.61
N VAL A 355 -4.12 -17.05 -19.85
CA VAL A 355 -3.94 -18.49 -20.00
C VAL A 355 -4.45 -19.00 -21.34
N ASP A 356 -5.63 -18.59 -21.78
CA ASP A 356 -6.24 -19.02 -23.04
C ASP A 356 -5.84 -18.18 -24.28
N GLY A 357 -5.03 -17.12 -24.07
CA GLY A 357 -4.53 -16.24 -25.14
C GLY A 357 -5.54 -15.20 -25.63
N SER A 358 -6.71 -15.08 -25.03
CA SER A 358 -7.74 -14.10 -25.46
C SER A 358 -7.34 -12.65 -25.23
N TYR A 359 -6.42 -12.39 -24.28
CA TYR A 359 -5.86 -11.04 -24.02
C TYR A 359 -5.17 -10.41 -25.24
N LEU A 360 -4.67 -11.22 -26.20
CA LEU A 360 -4.06 -10.73 -27.45
C LEU A 360 -5.09 -10.15 -28.43
N LYS A 361 -6.36 -10.50 -28.29
CA LYS A 361 -7.44 -10.05 -29.18
C LYS A 361 -8.01 -8.68 -28.79
N GLU A 362 -7.90 -8.29 -27.50
CA GLU A 362 -8.41 -7.01 -26.99
C GLU A 362 -7.42 -5.85 -27.17
N GLY A 363 -6.12 -6.12 -27.37
CA GLY A 363 -5.08 -5.11 -27.56
C GLY A 363 -4.95 -4.53 -28.97
N ASN A 364 -5.76 -4.98 -29.94
CA ASN A 364 -5.79 -4.53 -31.34
C ASN A 364 -7.02 -3.67 -31.70
N LYS A 365 -7.68 -3.07 -30.71
CA LYS A 365 -8.76 -2.09 -30.93
C LYS A 365 -8.41 -0.69 -30.48
#